data_08517185d0e57e7c661515488699d44f
#
_entry.id   08517185d0e57e7c661515488699d44f
#
_cell.length_a   1.000
_cell.length_b   1.000
_cell.length_c   1.000
_cell.angle_alpha   90.00
_cell.angle_beta   90.00
_cell.angle_gamma   90.00
#
_symmetry.space_group_name_H-M   'P 1'
#
loop_
_entity.id
_entity.type
_entity.pdbx_description
1 polymer ?
#
loop_
_entity_poly.entity_id
_entity_poly.type
_entity_poly.pdbx_seq_one_letter_code
_entity_poly.pdbx_strand_id
1 'polypeptide(L)'
;MNPNPLPFGRLRVAIIALVALVALTAAMGAVAAQTIQVGAKRAVQTIAEAARLAKDGDTVEVDAGTYSADVAVWTQRDLKVRAVGGRARLLANGAAAEGKAIWVVRGGQITVEGFDFEGARVPGRNGAGIRFEEGRLIVRSCSFKHNEMGLLTSNNTQAELVIENSEFAHNGRPDGHNHNLYVGSIASLSVTGSYFHHGVTGHLLKSRAAQNRIFYNRLTDEPEGHASYELEFPNGGVAYVIGNVIGQSQQTENSALISFGAEGYKWPANELYLVNNTLVDGKLVGGQFLRVRPGADVIKGINNLLVGSTSLEAGGLGEFINNFNVHMTEFEPAAVQELRLKTSSKLLSRAVDPGQANRQDLKPTRQYVHKLRTSALDSLAIHPGAIQ
;
A
#
# COMPACT_ATOMS: atom_id res chain seq x y z
N MET A 1 45.19 -33.17 67.69
CA MET A 1 45.08 -32.22 66.57
C MET A 1 43.69 -32.28 66.03
N ASN A 2 42.87 -31.30 66.31
CA ASN A 2 41.47 -31.23 65.92
C ASN A 2 41.29 -30.30 64.68
N PRO A 3 40.65 -30.69 63.59
CA PRO A 3 40.38 -29.75 62.50
C PRO A 3 39.15 -28.99 62.76
N ASN A 4 39.16 -27.66 62.65
CA ASN A 4 38.06 -26.73 62.73
C ASN A 4 37.07 -26.92 61.54
N PRO A 5 35.75 -26.88 61.74
CA PRO A 5 34.80 -26.85 60.65
C PRO A 5 34.65 -25.42 60.09
N LEU A 6 34.68 -25.33 58.78
CA LEU A 6 34.40 -24.11 58.02
C LEU A 6 32.93 -23.67 58.16
N PRO A 7 32.60 -22.35 58.13
CA PRO A 7 31.26 -21.86 58.38
C PRO A 7 30.37 -21.91 57.11
N PHE A 8 29.46 -22.88 57.03
CA PHE A 8 28.47 -23.04 55.98
C PHE A 8 27.36 -21.96 56.01
N GLY A 9 27.37 -21.02 56.96
CA GLY A 9 26.28 -20.05 57.15
C GLY A 9 26.27 -18.85 56.21
N ARG A 10 27.43 -18.44 55.67
CA ARG A 10 27.54 -17.20 54.88
C ARG A 10 27.19 -17.37 53.40
N LEU A 11 27.22 -18.58 52.85
CA LEU A 11 26.90 -18.85 51.45
C LEU A 11 25.38 -18.83 51.14
N ARG A 12 24.54 -19.23 52.13
CA ARG A 12 23.09 -19.24 51.98
C ARG A 12 22.46 -17.87 52.00
N VAL A 13 23.00 -16.92 52.74
CA VAL A 13 22.48 -15.54 52.82
C VAL A 13 22.80 -14.77 51.53
N ALA A 14 23.97 -15.01 50.92
CA ALA A 14 24.36 -14.37 49.66
C ALA A 14 23.50 -14.84 48.47
N ILE A 15 23.09 -16.12 48.41
CA ILE A 15 22.25 -16.68 47.35
C ILE A 15 20.80 -16.16 47.46
N ILE A 16 20.25 -16.02 48.66
CA ILE A 16 18.90 -15.47 48.88
C ILE A 16 18.83 -13.98 48.51
N ALA A 17 19.88 -13.21 48.83
CA ALA A 17 19.94 -11.80 48.45
C ALA A 17 20.07 -11.59 46.90
N LEU A 18 20.81 -12.49 46.22
CA LEU A 18 20.96 -12.42 44.76
C LEU A 18 19.67 -12.81 44.02
N VAL A 19 18.93 -13.82 44.52
CA VAL A 19 17.61 -14.20 43.95
C VAL A 19 16.59 -13.13 44.21
N ALA A 20 16.54 -12.46 45.33
CA ALA A 20 15.66 -11.34 45.62
C ALA A 20 15.98 -10.11 44.74
N LEU A 21 17.23 -9.83 44.42
CA LEU A 21 17.63 -8.72 43.56
C LEU A 21 17.29 -8.99 42.09
N VAL A 22 17.39 -10.23 41.60
CA VAL A 22 16.98 -10.63 40.25
C VAL A 22 15.47 -10.62 40.11
N ALA A 23 14.70 -10.96 41.16
CA ALA A 23 13.23 -10.87 41.14
C ALA A 23 12.72 -9.40 41.16
N LEU A 24 13.48 -8.47 41.74
CA LEU A 24 13.10 -7.05 41.78
C LEU A 24 13.33 -6.30 40.45
N THR A 25 14.27 -6.79 39.62
CA THR A 25 14.50 -6.19 38.28
C THR A 25 13.57 -6.69 37.21
N ALA A 26 12.83 -7.79 37.43
CA ALA A 26 11.83 -8.31 36.51
C ALA A 26 10.45 -7.64 36.63
N ALA A 27 10.23 -6.80 37.63
CA ALA A 27 9.01 -6.02 37.81
C ALA A 27 9.09 -4.61 37.21
N MET A 28 9.78 -4.43 36.07
CA MET A 28 9.48 -3.30 35.19
C MET A 28 8.09 -3.57 34.59
N GLY A 29 7.07 -3.12 35.30
CA GLY A 29 5.67 -3.32 34.96
C GLY A 29 5.42 -2.95 33.51
N ALA A 30 4.96 -3.90 32.71
CA ALA A 30 4.33 -3.59 31.44
C ALA A 30 3.24 -2.56 31.76
N VAL A 31 3.41 -1.31 31.35
CA VAL A 31 2.36 -0.30 31.43
C VAL A 31 1.20 -0.87 30.61
N ALA A 32 0.05 -1.10 31.25
CA ALA A 32 -1.09 -1.64 30.55
C ALA A 32 -1.45 -0.70 29.38
N ALA A 33 -1.65 -1.27 28.20
CA ALA A 33 -2.07 -0.52 27.03
C ALA A 33 -3.36 0.26 27.35
N GLN A 34 -3.38 1.54 27.04
CA GLN A 34 -4.51 2.42 27.31
C GLN A 34 -5.22 2.81 26.02
N THR A 35 -6.48 3.22 26.15
CA THR A 35 -7.22 3.84 25.06
C THR A 35 -7.35 5.32 25.32
N ILE A 36 -6.77 6.15 24.44
CA ILE A 36 -6.91 7.60 24.43
C ILE A 36 -8.06 7.96 23.50
N GLN A 37 -9.11 8.56 24.02
CA GLN A 37 -10.25 9.01 23.24
C GLN A 37 -10.10 10.49 22.88
N VAL A 38 -10.20 10.78 21.57
CA VAL A 38 -10.04 12.13 20.99
C VAL A 38 -11.35 12.60 20.39
N GLY A 39 -11.76 13.82 20.70
CA GLY A 39 -12.97 14.41 20.12
C GLY A 39 -13.35 15.74 20.79
N ALA A 40 -14.22 16.51 20.15
CA ALA A 40 -14.62 17.84 20.63
C ALA A 40 -15.24 17.84 22.04
N LYS A 41 -15.77 16.71 22.50
CA LYS A 41 -16.37 16.55 23.84
C LYS A 41 -15.56 15.58 24.73
N ARG A 42 -14.35 15.22 24.32
CA ARG A 42 -13.45 14.34 25.08
C ARG A 42 -12.47 15.17 25.90
N ALA A 43 -11.80 14.52 26.85
CA ALA A 43 -10.72 15.15 27.63
C ALA A 43 -9.56 15.57 26.72
N VAL A 44 -9.20 14.75 25.74
CA VAL A 44 -8.25 15.04 24.69
C VAL A 44 -9.03 15.52 23.45
N GLN A 45 -8.81 16.74 23.02
CA GLN A 45 -9.60 17.35 21.95
C GLN A 45 -8.91 17.33 20.59
N THR A 46 -7.58 17.17 20.55
CA THR A 46 -6.81 17.19 19.31
C THR A 46 -5.99 15.93 19.14
N ILE A 47 -5.78 15.56 17.87
CA ILE A 47 -4.92 14.42 17.49
C ILE A 47 -3.46 14.74 17.84
N ALA A 48 -3.04 15.98 17.66
CA ALA A 48 -1.71 16.45 18.05
C ALA A 48 -1.42 16.24 19.55
N GLU A 49 -2.42 16.45 20.41
CA GLU A 49 -2.32 16.19 21.85
C GLU A 49 -2.21 14.68 22.11
N ALA A 50 -3.10 13.89 21.50
CA ALA A 50 -3.07 12.44 21.64
C ALA A 50 -1.72 11.83 21.21
N ALA A 51 -1.12 12.34 20.14
CA ALA A 51 0.20 11.87 19.68
C ALA A 51 1.32 12.12 20.71
N ARG A 52 1.23 13.18 21.50
CA ARG A 52 2.17 13.46 22.60
C ARG A 52 1.93 12.60 23.83
N LEU A 53 0.68 12.21 24.07
CA LEU A 53 0.30 11.41 25.25
C LEU A 53 0.47 9.92 25.04
N ALA A 54 0.28 9.44 23.81
CA ALA A 54 0.30 8.04 23.47
C ALA A 54 1.67 7.39 23.74
N LYS A 55 1.64 6.18 24.27
CA LYS A 55 2.79 5.33 24.56
C LYS A 55 2.74 4.06 23.69
N ASP A 56 3.81 3.30 23.74
CA ASP A 56 3.89 2.00 23.08
C ASP A 56 2.78 1.07 23.61
N GLY A 57 2.08 0.43 22.68
CA GLY A 57 0.96 -0.49 22.97
C GLY A 57 -0.42 0.19 23.05
N ASP A 58 -0.50 1.51 23.10
CA ASP A 58 -1.76 2.23 23.25
C ASP A 58 -2.65 2.14 21.98
N THR A 59 -3.92 2.45 22.18
CA THR A 59 -4.89 2.70 21.12
C THR A 59 -5.37 4.16 21.22
N VAL A 60 -5.35 4.87 20.10
CA VAL A 60 -5.96 6.20 19.98
C VAL A 60 -7.26 6.07 19.19
N GLU A 61 -8.39 6.38 19.82
CA GLU A 61 -9.73 6.40 19.21
C GLU A 61 -10.13 7.84 18.94
N VAL A 62 -10.36 8.14 17.66
CA VAL A 62 -10.72 9.49 17.23
C VAL A 62 -12.18 9.50 16.82
N ASP A 63 -13.01 10.27 17.51
CA ASP A 63 -14.43 10.41 17.18
C ASP A 63 -14.61 10.90 15.73
N ALA A 64 -15.65 10.43 15.06
CA ALA A 64 -16.02 10.91 13.74
C ALA A 64 -16.19 12.45 13.74
N GLY A 65 -15.66 13.11 12.72
CA GLY A 65 -15.72 14.56 12.61
C GLY A 65 -14.65 15.15 11.71
N THR A 66 -14.56 16.47 11.71
CA THR A 66 -13.56 17.22 10.94
C THR A 66 -12.52 17.85 11.87
N TYR A 67 -11.26 17.53 11.62
CA TYR A 67 -10.08 18.03 12.34
C TYR A 67 -9.29 18.91 11.38
N SER A 68 -9.36 20.21 11.59
CA SER A 68 -8.72 21.21 10.74
C SER A 68 -7.40 21.68 11.33
N ALA A 69 -6.33 21.66 10.53
CA ALA A 69 -4.98 22.04 10.94
C ALA A 69 -4.41 21.20 12.11
N ASP A 70 -5.01 20.05 12.39
CA ASP A 70 -4.61 19.14 13.47
C ASP A 70 -3.63 18.09 12.93
N VAL A 71 -2.35 18.43 12.96
CA VAL A 71 -1.27 17.64 12.41
C VAL A 71 -0.49 16.92 13.49
N ALA A 72 0.05 15.72 13.20
CA ALA A 72 0.68 14.90 14.23
C ALA A 72 1.96 14.21 13.75
N VAL A 73 2.85 13.90 14.71
CA VAL A 73 4.01 13.02 14.54
C VAL A 73 3.83 11.81 15.44
N TRP A 74 3.83 10.62 14.85
CA TRP A 74 3.70 9.34 15.53
C TRP A 74 5.05 8.62 15.58
N THR A 75 5.53 8.30 16.79
CA THR A 75 6.87 7.75 17.04
C THR A 75 6.87 6.47 17.89
N GLN A 76 5.69 6.00 18.27
CA GLN A 76 5.52 4.83 19.13
C GLN A 76 5.96 3.55 18.41
N ARG A 77 6.47 2.57 19.15
CA ARG A 77 6.92 1.28 18.59
C ARG A 77 5.78 0.33 18.28
N ASP A 78 4.64 0.48 18.96
CA ASP A 78 3.40 -0.24 18.71
C ASP A 78 2.23 0.68 19.03
N LEU A 79 1.41 1.01 18.02
CA LEU A 79 0.30 1.93 18.18
C LEU A 79 -0.83 1.61 17.20
N LYS A 80 -2.06 1.70 17.69
CA LYS A 80 -3.25 1.70 16.82
C LYS A 80 -3.95 3.05 16.90
N VAL A 81 -4.14 3.70 15.76
CA VAL A 81 -4.91 4.97 15.64
C VAL A 81 -6.11 4.69 14.75
N ARG A 82 -7.33 4.80 15.28
CA ARG A 82 -8.54 4.48 14.52
C ARG A 82 -9.65 5.52 14.71
N ALA A 83 -10.39 5.80 13.66
CA ALA A 83 -11.63 6.56 13.74
C ALA A 83 -12.75 5.69 14.31
N VAL A 84 -13.62 6.26 15.13
CA VAL A 84 -14.76 5.59 15.76
C VAL A 84 -16.05 6.39 15.56
N GLY A 85 -17.17 5.67 15.40
CA GLY A 85 -18.47 6.30 15.12
C GLY A 85 -18.63 6.83 13.70
N GLY A 86 -17.65 6.59 12.83
CA GLY A 86 -17.60 7.05 11.43
C GLY A 86 -16.20 7.49 11.05
N ARG A 87 -16.07 8.25 9.97
CA ARG A 87 -14.77 8.72 9.47
C ARG A 87 -14.30 10.00 10.18
N ALA A 88 -13.01 10.07 10.47
CA ALA A 88 -12.35 11.28 10.93
C ALA A 88 -11.64 11.95 9.74
N ARG A 89 -12.09 13.15 9.37
CA ARG A 89 -11.58 13.90 8.22
C ARG A 89 -10.53 14.91 8.68
N LEU A 90 -9.33 14.77 8.18
CA LEU A 90 -8.16 15.58 8.48
C LEU A 90 -7.93 16.58 7.33
N LEU A 91 -8.24 17.86 7.58
CA LEU A 91 -7.98 18.93 6.64
C LEU A 91 -6.67 19.63 7.03
N ALA A 92 -5.69 19.61 6.12
CA ALA A 92 -4.40 20.28 6.35
C ALA A 92 -4.56 21.76 6.67
N ASN A 93 -5.42 22.45 5.92
CA ASN A 93 -5.72 23.89 6.08
C ASN A 93 -4.45 24.75 6.32
N GLY A 94 -3.40 24.49 5.53
CA GLY A 94 -2.10 25.17 5.60
C GLY A 94 -1.13 24.66 6.66
N ALA A 95 -1.56 23.76 7.56
CA ALA A 95 -0.67 23.13 8.54
C ALA A 95 0.00 21.88 7.99
N ALA A 96 1.23 21.61 8.45
CA ALA A 96 1.97 20.39 8.15
C ALA A 96 2.89 20.04 9.32
N ALA A 97 2.83 18.79 9.78
CA ALA A 97 3.77 18.25 10.74
C ALA A 97 5.18 18.26 10.13
N GLU A 98 6.12 18.86 10.83
CA GLU A 98 7.51 19.04 10.40
C GLU A 98 7.69 19.64 8.99
N GLY A 99 6.70 20.40 8.49
CA GLY A 99 6.73 20.91 7.12
C GLY A 99 6.66 19.83 6.04
N LYS A 100 6.13 18.63 6.33
CA LYS A 100 6.14 17.45 5.45
C LYS A 100 4.76 16.92 5.09
N ALA A 101 3.85 16.81 6.07
CA ALA A 101 2.60 16.06 5.89
C ALA A 101 1.54 16.45 6.93
N ILE A 102 0.29 15.98 6.76
CA ILE A 102 -0.69 16.00 7.84
C ILE A 102 -0.19 15.12 8.98
N TRP A 103 0.23 13.90 8.68
CA TRP A 103 0.88 13.02 9.66
C TRP A 103 2.28 12.60 9.22
N VAL A 104 3.24 12.66 10.14
CA VAL A 104 4.54 12.02 10.00
C VAL A 104 4.55 10.76 10.86
N VAL A 105 4.89 9.63 10.28
CA VAL A 105 4.93 8.33 10.96
C VAL A 105 6.35 7.80 10.92
N ARG A 106 6.93 7.58 12.10
CA ARG A 106 8.23 6.93 12.28
C ARG A 106 8.20 6.13 13.56
N GLY A 107 8.71 4.94 13.54
CA GLY A 107 8.71 4.10 14.75
C GLY A 107 8.60 2.62 14.42
N GLY A 108 7.98 1.86 15.32
CA GLY A 108 7.80 0.43 15.16
C GLY A 108 6.64 0.06 14.24
N GLN A 109 5.61 -0.59 14.78
CA GLN A 109 4.42 -0.94 14.02
C GLN A 109 3.27 0.02 14.37
N ILE A 110 2.80 0.76 13.38
CA ILE A 110 1.68 1.70 13.54
C ILE A 110 0.56 1.31 12.59
N THR A 111 -0.66 1.20 13.13
CA THR A 111 -1.87 0.95 12.33
C THR A 111 -2.75 2.21 12.33
N VAL A 112 -3.15 2.65 11.13
CA VAL A 112 -4.01 3.80 10.89
C VAL A 112 -5.28 3.35 10.19
N GLU A 113 -6.47 3.61 10.75
CA GLU A 113 -7.73 3.09 10.24
C GLU A 113 -8.87 4.12 10.25
N GLY A 114 -9.53 4.29 9.09
CA GLY A 114 -10.79 5.05 9.00
C GLY A 114 -10.67 6.56 8.80
N PHE A 115 -9.51 7.06 8.37
CA PHE A 115 -9.25 8.49 8.19
C PHE A 115 -9.34 8.96 6.75
N ASP A 116 -9.72 10.24 6.57
CA ASP A 116 -9.60 10.98 5.32
C ASP A 116 -8.51 12.06 5.47
N PHE A 117 -7.49 12.04 4.61
CA PHE A 117 -6.39 13.00 4.59
C PHE A 117 -6.52 13.92 3.38
N GLU A 118 -6.67 15.23 3.61
CA GLU A 118 -7.00 16.15 2.55
C GLU A 118 -6.24 17.49 2.63
N GLY A 119 -5.74 17.96 1.49
CA GLY A 119 -5.27 19.31 1.29
C GLY A 119 -3.85 19.62 1.75
N ALA A 120 -3.00 18.59 1.94
CA ALA A 120 -1.60 18.79 2.34
C ALA A 120 -0.80 19.52 1.25
N ARG A 121 -0.24 20.67 1.61
CA ARG A 121 0.61 21.54 0.79
C ARG A 121 1.79 22.00 1.61
N VAL A 122 3.00 21.96 1.06
CA VAL A 122 4.21 22.42 1.75
C VAL A 122 5.13 23.20 0.78
N PRO A 123 6.04 24.08 1.28
CA PRO A 123 6.98 24.82 0.42
C PRO A 123 7.83 23.91 -0.47
N GLY A 124 8.18 22.70 0.01
CA GLY A 124 8.92 21.69 -0.74
C GLY A 124 8.14 20.99 -1.84
N ARG A 125 6.87 21.35 -2.05
CA ARG A 125 5.98 20.82 -3.10
C ARG A 125 5.77 19.29 -3.05
N ASN A 126 5.85 18.70 -1.87
CA ASN A 126 5.66 17.26 -1.63
C ASN A 126 4.85 16.97 -0.36
N GLY A 127 3.96 17.89 0.00
CA GLY A 127 3.07 17.76 1.15
C GLY A 127 2.19 16.51 1.04
N ALA A 128 2.31 15.63 2.01
CA ALA A 128 1.63 14.34 1.97
C ALA A 128 0.47 14.26 2.99
N GLY A 129 -0.53 13.42 2.69
CA GLY A 129 -1.46 13.02 3.73
C GLY A 129 -0.71 12.31 4.87
N ILE A 130 0.12 11.32 4.54
CA ILE A 130 1.06 10.70 5.46
C ILE A 130 2.48 10.71 4.85
N ARG A 131 3.46 11.17 5.64
CA ARG A 131 4.88 10.96 5.42
C ARG A 131 5.33 9.79 6.28
N PHE A 132 5.64 8.65 5.67
CA PHE A 132 6.13 7.46 6.35
C PHE A 132 7.65 7.37 6.26
N GLU A 133 8.35 7.33 7.39
CA GLU A 133 9.81 7.43 7.43
C GLU A 133 10.49 6.13 7.83
N GLU A 134 9.94 5.35 8.77
CA GLU A 134 10.53 4.09 9.21
C GLU A 134 9.53 3.18 9.93
N GLY A 135 9.91 1.90 10.12
CA GLY A 135 9.14 0.88 10.82
C GLY A 135 8.16 0.15 9.89
N ARG A 136 7.02 -0.22 10.42
CA ARG A 136 5.92 -0.86 9.70
C ARG A 136 4.65 -0.04 9.81
N LEU A 137 4.16 0.47 8.71
CA LEU A 137 2.90 1.20 8.65
C LEU A 137 1.81 0.35 8.00
N ILE A 138 0.67 0.22 8.68
CA ILE A 138 -0.53 -0.44 8.16
C ILE A 138 -1.64 0.61 8.03
N VAL A 139 -2.11 0.84 6.81
CA VAL A 139 -3.19 1.79 6.48
C VAL A 139 -4.41 1.01 6.05
N ARG A 140 -5.54 1.19 6.75
CA ARG A 140 -6.80 0.50 6.46
C ARG A 140 -7.95 1.47 6.29
N SER A 141 -8.77 1.24 5.28
CA SER A 141 -10.01 2.00 5.09
C SER A 141 -9.80 3.52 5.16
N CYS A 142 -8.67 4.02 4.64
CA CYS A 142 -8.34 5.43 4.60
C CYS A 142 -8.57 6.03 3.20
N SER A 143 -8.66 7.36 3.13
CA SER A 143 -8.75 8.10 1.88
C SER A 143 -7.71 9.22 1.85
N PHE A 144 -7.05 9.40 0.70
CA PHE A 144 -6.04 10.42 0.47
C PHE A 144 -6.43 11.22 -0.76
N LYS A 145 -6.85 12.47 -0.57
CA LYS A 145 -7.37 13.29 -1.69
C LYS A 145 -6.84 14.71 -1.65
N HIS A 146 -6.63 15.28 -2.83
CA HIS A 146 -6.27 16.69 -2.99
C HIS A 146 -4.99 17.11 -2.23
N ASN A 147 -4.09 16.17 -1.95
CA ASN A 147 -2.76 16.45 -1.40
C ASN A 147 -1.75 16.67 -2.53
N GLU A 148 -0.55 17.17 -2.23
CA GLU A 148 0.54 17.13 -3.22
C GLU A 148 1.00 15.69 -3.43
N MET A 149 1.09 14.88 -2.36
CA MET A 149 1.28 13.43 -2.37
C MET A 149 0.19 12.78 -1.53
N GLY A 150 -0.45 11.72 -2.00
CA GLY A 150 -1.39 11.02 -1.13
C GLY A 150 -0.68 10.43 0.09
N LEU A 151 0.23 9.49 -0.14
CA LEU A 151 1.18 8.97 0.85
C LEU A 151 2.58 8.95 0.23
N LEU A 152 3.58 9.36 1.00
CA LEU A 152 4.96 9.45 0.58
C LEU A 152 5.87 8.77 1.60
N THR A 153 6.71 7.81 1.19
CA THR A 153 7.69 7.20 2.09
C THR A 153 9.09 7.81 1.94
N SER A 154 9.94 7.60 2.94
CA SER A 154 11.38 7.79 2.84
C SER A 154 12.06 6.62 2.10
N ASN A 155 13.39 6.68 1.99
CA ASN A 155 14.24 5.58 1.49
C ASN A 155 14.86 4.82 2.68
N ASN A 156 14.06 4.03 3.38
CA ASN A 156 14.52 3.19 4.48
C ASN A 156 14.31 1.71 4.12
N THR A 157 15.38 1.00 3.78
CA THR A 157 15.35 -0.39 3.31
C THR A 157 14.88 -1.42 4.34
N GLN A 158 14.58 -1.00 5.58
CA GLN A 158 13.96 -1.85 6.60
C GLN A 158 12.46 -1.57 6.75
N ALA A 159 11.95 -0.49 6.16
CA ALA A 159 10.56 -0.09 6.31
C ALA A 159 9.62 -0.98 5.50
N GLU A 160 8.43 -1.21 6.05
CA GLU A 160 7.36 -1.99 5.43
C GLU A 160 6.04 -1.18 5.38
N LEU A 161 5.39 -1.14 4.23
CA LEU A 161 4.11 -0.46 4.04
C LEU A 161 3.03 -1.45 3.61
N VAL A 162 1.92 -1.48 4.35
CA VAL A 162 0.73 -2.28 4.03
C VAL A 162 -0.46 -1.33 3.86
N ILE A 163 -1.16 -1.42 2.74
CA ILE A 163 -2.35 -0.63 2.42
C ILE A 163 -3.50 -1.57 2.10
N GLU A 164 -4.61 -1.42 2.80
CA GLU A 164 -5.80 -2.25 2.63
C GLU A 164 -7.05 -1.37 2.47
N ASN A 165 -7.88 -1.67 1.48
CA ASN A 165 -9.21 -1.09 1.31
C ASN A 165 -9.21 0.45 1.37
N SER A 166 -8.23 1.09 0.74
CA SER A 166 -8.00 2.53 0.83
C SER A 166 -8.11 3.21 -0.54
N GLU A 167 -8.43 4.50 -0.54
CA GLU A 167 -8.66 5.30 -1.74
C GLU A 167 -7.60 6.39 -1.91
N PHE A 168 -7.08 6.53 -3.12
CA PHE A 168 -6.13 7.56 -3.50
C PHE A 168 -6.61 8.27 -4.76
N ALA A 169 -6.90 9.57 -4.66
CA ALA A 169 -7.45 10.30 -5.81
C ALA A 169 -7.08 11.78 -5.79
N HIS A 170 -6.97 12.38 -6.95
CA HIS A 170 -6.75 13.82 -7.13
C HIS A 170 -5.53 14.35 -6.36
N ASN A 171 -4.55 13.49 -6.06
CA ASN A 171 -3.30 13.94 -5.48
C ASN A 171 -2.33 14.27 -6.61
N GLY A 172 -1.54 15.31 -6.39
CA GLY A 172 -0.58 15.78 -7.37
C GLY A 172 -0.60 17.29 -7.54
N ARG A 173 0.16 17.72 -8.52
CA ARG A 173 0.29 19.12 -8.95
C ARG A 173 0.34 19.16 -10.48
N PRO A 174 -0.18 20.21 -11.12
CA PRO A 174 -0.12 20.35 -12.58
C PRO A 174 1.30 20.44 -13.16
N ASP A 175 2.28 20.80 -12.34
CA ASP A 175 3.70 20.89 -12.73
C ASP A 175 4.47 19.55 -12.60
N GLY A 176 3.78 18.43 -12.31
CA GLY A 176 4.30 17.06 -12.37
C GLY A 176 5.09 16.62 -11.13
N HIS A 177 5.60 15.39 -11.17
CA HIS A 177 6.45 14.73 -10.15
C HIS A 177 5.79 14.34 -8.83
N ASN A 178 4.51 14.61 -8.65
CA ASN A 178 3.73 14.21 -7.49
C ASN A 178 2.80 13.04 -7.84
N HIS A 179 2.51 12.16 -6.88
CA HIS A 179 1.82 10.90 -7.14
C HIS A 179 0.68 10.65 -6.14
N ASN A 180 -0.30 9.82 -6.52
CA ASN A 180 -1.29 9.33 -5.56
C ASN A 180 -0.59 8.53 -4.45
N LEU A 181 0.29 7.59 -4.81
CA LEU A 181 1.16 6.89 -3.87
C LEU A 181 2.60 6.88 -4.39
N TYR A 182 3.54 7.39 -3.59
CA TYR A 182 4.97 7.28 -3.89
C TYR A 182 5.69 6.53 -2.78
N VAL A 183 6.26 5.40 -3.14
CA VAL A 183 7.03 4.54 -2.25
C VAL A 183 8.51 4.61 -2.65
N GLY A 184 9.34 5.04 -1.73
CA GLY A 184 10.81 5.05 -1.86
C GLY A 184 11.42 3.66 -1.77
N SER A 185 12.74 3.60 -1.64
CA SER A 185 13.49 2.34 -1.51
C SER A 185 13.28 1.76 -0.10
N ILE A 186 12.18 1.01 0.09
CA ILE A 186 11.82 0.31 1.33
C ILE A 186 11.90 -1.21 1.15
N ALA A 187 11.80 -1.98 2.25
CA ALA A 187 11.83 -3.44 2.21
C ALA A 187 10.64 -4.01 1.43
N SER A 188 9.43 -3.59 1.77
CA SER A 188 8.25 -4.16 1.11
C SER A 188 7.06 -3.20 1.06
N LEU A 189 6.29 -3.33 -0.03
CA LEU A 189 4.97 -2.74 -0.23
C LEU A 189 3.94 -3.85 -0.44
N SER A 190 2.82 -3.78 0.26
CA SER A 190 1.64 -4.60 0.00
C SER A 190 0.40 -3.72 -0.14
N VAL A 191 -0.33 -3.83 -1.24
CA VAL A 191 -1.56 -3.07 -1.51
C VAL A 191 -2.66 -4.03 -1.90
N THR A 192 -3.78 -4.01 -1.18
CA THR A 192 -4.90 -4.92 -1.41
C THR A 192 -6.25 -4.19 -1.32
N GLY A 193 -7.17 -4.49 -2.23
CA GLY A 193 -8.57 -4.03 -2.18
C GLY A 193 -8.74 -2.53 -2.30
N SER A 194 -7.74 -1.83 -2.84
CA SER A 194 -7.67 -0.38 -2.87
C SER A 194 -8.00 0.20 -4.24
N TYR A 195 -8.37 1.48 -4.26
CA TYR A 195 -8.76 2.20 -5.48
C TYR A 195 -7.89 3.43 -5.69
N PHE A 196 -7.20 3.48 -6.81
CA PHE A 196 -6.34 4.58 -7.26
C PHE A 196 -6.92 5.16 -8.53
N HIS A 197 -7.18 6.47 -8.55
CA HIS A 197 -7.81 7.11 -9.71
C HIS A 197 -7.53 8.62 -9.78
N HIS A 198 -7.90 9.23 -10.93
CA HIS A 198 -7.79 10.67 -11.17
C HIS A 198 -6.43 11.23 -10.76
N GLY A 199 -5.37 10.71 -11.34
CA GLY A 199 -4.02 11.27 -11.18
C GLY A 199 -3.95 12.69 -11.75
N VAL A 200 -3.12 13.57 -11.14
CA VAL A 200 -2.93 14.96 -11.60
C VAL A 200 -1.62 15.07 -12.32
N THR A 201 -1.16 14.47 -13.26
CA THR A 201 0.15 14.42 -13.95
C THR A 201 1.17 13.45 -13.36
N GLY A 202 1.00 12.99 -12.14
CA GLY A 202 1.86 11.97 -11.53
C GLY A 202 1.34 10.55 -11.76
N HIS A 203 1.96 9.58 -11.14
CA HIS A 203 1.53 8.19 -11.24
C HIS A 203 0.42 7.87 -10.23
N LEU A 204 -0.43 6.91 -10.56
CA LEU A 204 -1.36 6.37 -9.56
C LEU A 204 -0.60 5.63 -8.47
N LEU A 205 0.36 4.77 -8.84
CA LEU A 205 1.24 4.08 -7.90
C LEU A 205 2.66 4.01 -8.46
N LYS A 206 3.62 4.62 -7.75
CA LYS A 206 5.05 4.50 -8.03
C LYS A 206 5.75 3.83 -6.85
N SER A 207 6.46 2.72 -7.08
CA SER A 207 7.16 2.00 -6.02
C SER A 207 8.60 1.65 -6.37
N ARG A 208 9.50 1.96 -5.43
CA ARG A 208 10.92 1.58 -5.45
C ARG A 208 11.23 0.49 -4.42
N ALA A 209 10.21 -0.15 -3.85
CA ALA A 209 10.40 -1.19 -2.84
C ALA A 209 11.10 -2.42 -3.41
N ALA A 210 11.86 -3.13 -2.55
CA ALA A 210 12.51 -4.38 -2.92
C ALA A 210 11.50 -5.48 -3.26
N GLN A 211 10.37 -5.52 -2.52
CA GLN A 211 9.28 -6.46 -2.77
C GLN A 211 7.95 -5.70 -2.87
N ASN A 212 7.17 -6.04 -3.89
CA ASN A 212 5.87 -5.43 -4.16
C ASN A 212 4.80 -6.50 -4.32
N ARG A 213 3.71 -6.41 -3.55
CA ARG A 213 2.50 -7.23 -3.66
C ARG A 213 1.32 -6.33 -3.95
N ILE A 214 0.89 -6.27 -5.20
CA ILE A 214 -0.22 -5.44 -5.69
C ILE A 214 -1.35 -6.38 -6.06
N PHE A 215 -2.28 -6.61 -5.13
CA PHE A 215 -3.28 -7.68 -5.24
C PHE A 215 -4.70 -7.15 -5.19
N TYR A 216 -5.50 -7.50 -6.19
CA TYR A 216 -6.95 -7.25 -6.19
C TYR A 216 -7.31 -5.78 -5.97
N ASN A 217 -6.64 -4.88 -6.70
CA ASN A 217 -6.89 -3.45 -6.66
C ASN A 217 -7.53 -2.98 -7.97
N ARG A 218 -8.04 -1.75 -7.93
CA ARG A 218 -8.39 -0.99 -9.10
C ARG A 218 -7.44 0.21 -9.20
N LEU A 219 -6.67 0.28 -10.28
CA LEU A 219 -5.79 1.39 -10.63
C LEU A 219 -6.24 1.91 -12.00
N THR A 220 -7.26 2.75 -12.01
CA THR A 220 -7.86 3.24 -13.26
C THR A 220 -7.92 4.75 -13.23
N ASP A 221 -7.28 5.38 -14.20
CA ASP A 221 -7.17 6.84 -14.19
C ASP A 221 -8.49 7.53 -14.61
N GLU A 222 -9.57 6.84 -14.70
CA GLU A 222 -10.90 7.31 -15.04
C GLU A 222 -10.91 8.41 -16.16
N PRO A 223 -12.02 8.72 -16.81
CA PRO A 223 -12.02 9.57 -18.02
C PRO A 223 -11.40 10.97 -17.88
N GLU A 224 -11.41 11.53 -16.68
CA GLU A 224 -10.88 12.88 -16.40
C GLU A 224 -9.49 12.85 -15.73
N GLY A 225 -8.90 11.69 -15.58
CA GLY A 225 -7.57 11.56 -14.99
C GLY A 225 -6.44 11.86 -15.98
N HIS A 226 -5.34 12.38 -15.47
CA HIS A 226 -4.14 12.77 -16.22
C HIS A 226 -2.89 12.08 -15.63
N ALA A 227 -3.02 10.83 -15.17
CA ALA A 227 -1.86 10.11 -14.65
C ALA A 227 -0.76 9.99 -15.70
N SER A 228 0.48 9.82 -15.23
CA SER A 228 1.61 9.53 -16.11
C SER A 228 1.71 8.02 -16.36
N TYR A 229 1.83 7.20 -15.29
CA TYR A 229 1.65 5.76 -15.33
C TYR A 229 0.62 5.34 -14.27
N GLU A 230 -0.14 4.28 -14.53
CA GLU A 230 -1.01 3.68 -13.53
C GLU A 230 -0.20 2.92 -12.49
N LEU A 231 0.89 2.23 -12.95
CA LEU A 231 1.77 1.45 -12.08
C LEU A 231 3.21 1.50 -12.56
N GLU A 232 4.13 1.94 -11.68
CA GLU A 232 5.55 2.01 -12.03
C GLU A 232 6.44 1.42 -10.94
N PHE A 233 7.40 0.60 -11.37
CA PHE A 233 8.51 0.07 -10.58
C PHE A 233 9.84 0.55 -11.19
N PRO A 234 10.23 1.82 -10.99
CA PRO A 234 11.33 2.43 -11.77
C PRO A 234 12.69 1.82 -11.50
N ASN A 235 12.89 1.21 -10.33
CA ASN A 235 14.15 0.57 -9.94
C ASN A 235 14.08 -0.96 -9.88
N GLY A 236 13.03 -1.57 -10.45
CA GLY A 236 12.82 -3.02 -10.41
C GLY A 236 12.36 -3.52 -9.04
N GLY A 237 13.04 -4.52 -8.51
CA GLY A 237 12.62 -5.32 -7.36
C GLY A 237 11.73 -6.49 -7.79
N VAL A 238 11.25 -7.29 -6.84
CA VAL A 238 10.32 -8.38 -7.12
C VAL A 238 8.89 -7.86 -7.00
N ALA A 239 8.14 -7.89 -8.10
CA ALA A 239 6.78 -7.37 -8.18
C ALA A 239 5.78 -8.44 -8.59
N TYR A 240 4.83 -8.73 -7.70
CA TYR A 240 3.67 -9.57 -7.96
C TYR A 240 2.46 -8.67 -8.16
N VAL A 241 1.87 -8.67 -9.35
CA VAL A 241 0.71 -7.88 -9.75
C VAL A 241 -0.39 -8.86 -10.13
N ILE A 242 -1.32 -9.13 -9.19
CA ILE A 242 -2.26 -10.25 -9.31
C ILE A 242 -3.70 -9.78 -9.11
N GLY A 243 -4.56 -10.09 -10.08
CA GLY A 243 -6.00 -9.89 -9.97
C GLY A 243 -6.43 -8.42 -9.92
N ASN A 244 -5.67 -7.51 -10.55
CA ASN A 244 -5.99 -6.09 -10.57
C ASN A 244 -6.72 -5.69 -11.85
N VAL A 245 -7.55 -4.66 -11.74
CA VAL A 245 -8.04 -3.89 -12.88
C VAL A 245 -7.14 -2.67 -13.02
N ILE A 246 -6.43 -2.54 -14.15
CA ILE A 246 -5.51 -1.42 -14.41
C ILE A 246 -5.90 -0.78 -15.73
N GLY A 247 -6.15 0.53 -15.73
CA GLY A 247 -6.63 1.21 -16.94
C GLY A 247 -6.16 2.64 -17.05
N GLN A 248 -5.65 3.00 -18.22
CA GLN A 248 -5.30 4.38 -18.55
C GLN A 248 -6.45 5.11 -19.26
N SER A 249 -6.56 6.41 -19.00
CA SER A 249 -7.47 7.30 -19.70
C SER A 249 -6.93 7.69 -21.09
N GLN A 250 -7.74 8.36 -21.89
CA GLN A 250 -7.27 8.96 -23.13
C GLN A 250 -6.23 10.06 -22.90
N GLN A 251 -6.25 10.70 -21.73
CA GLN A 251 -5.46 11.85 -21.37
C GLN A 251 -4.17 11.48 -20.59
N THR A 252 -3.99 10.20 -20.27
CA THR A 252 -2.76 9.70 -19.65
C THR A 252 -1.53 10.12 -20.43
N GLU A 253 -0.53 10.74 -19.76
CA GLU A 253 0.64 11.32 -20.43
C GLU A 253 1.51 10.26 -21.12
N ASN A 254 1.88 9.20 -20.40
CA ASN A 254 2.68 8.13 -20.97
C ASN A 254 1.83 7.17 -21.82
N SER A 255 2.47 6.48 -22.73
CA SER A 255 1.80 5.49 -23.56
C SER A 255 1.61 4.13 -22.88
N ALA A 256 2.36 3.86 -21.80
CA ALA A 256 2.31 2.56 -21.13
C ALA A 256 1.55 2.62 -19.80
N LEU A 257 0.70 1.62 -19.54
CA LEU A 257 0.01 1.48 -18.24
C LEU A 257 1.00 1.12 -17.14
N ILE A 258 1.87 0.14 -17.42
CA ILE A 258 2.82 -0.42 -16.45
C ILE A 258 4.24 -0.20 -16.96
N SER A 259 5.11 0.31 -16.08
CA SER A 259 6.53 0.53 -16.36
C SER A 259 7.40 -0.22 -15.36
N PHE A 260 8.44 -0.92 -15.84
CA PHE A 260 9.38 -1.69 -15.01
C PHE A 260 10.82 -1.38 -15.38
N GLY A 261 11.60 -0.88 -14.41
CA GLY A 261 13.03 -0.62 -14.55
C GLY A 261 13.39 0.70 -15.24
N ALA A 262 12.45 1.64 -15.47
CA ALA A 262 12.70 2.85 -16.27
C ALA A 262 13.90 3.70 -15.80
N GLU A 263 14.19 3.71 -14.49
CA GLU A 263 15.34 4.44 -13.91
C GLU A 263 16.55 3.52 -13.61
N GLY A 264 16.54 2.30 -14.13
CA GLY A 264 17.58 1.29 -13.93
C GLY A 264 17.35 0.43 -12.70
N TYR A 265 17.73 -0.83 -12.80
CA TYR A 265 17.58 -1.82 -11.74
C TYR A 265 18.54 -1.55 -10.59
N LYS A 266 18.04 -1.60 -9.35
CA LYS A 266 18.82 -1.32 -8.13
C LYS A 266 18.77 -2.44 -7.10
N TRP A 267 17.90 -3.42 -7.26
CA TRP A 267 17.76 -4.53 -6.35
C TRP A 267 18.50 -5.77 -6.86
N PRO A 268 18.90 -6.70 -6.00
CA PRO A 268 19.57 -7.95 -6.41
C PRO A 268 18.70 -8.86 -7.29
N ALA A 269 17.37 -8.79 -7.15
CA ALA A 269 16.41 -9.51 -7.97
C ALA A 269 15.40 -8.51 -8.55
N ASN A 270 15.16 -8.64 -9.87
CA ASN A 270 14.31 -7.71 -10.64
C ASN A 270 13.33 -8.54 -11.48
N GLU A 271 12.19 -8.86 -10.88
CA GLU A 271 11.23 -9.81 -11.41
C GLU A 271 9.83 -9.21 -11.44
N LEU A 272 9.09 -9.39 -12.53
CA LEU A 272 7.71 -8.93 -12.67
C LEU A 272 6.79 -10.09 -13.04
N TYR A 273 5.75 -10.30 -12.26
CA TYR A 273 4.71 -11.30 -12.47
C TYR A 273 3.36 -10.59 -12.62
N LEU A 274 2.80 -10.58 -13.83
CA LEU A 274 1.49 -10.05 -14.17
C LEU A 274 0.51 -11.21 -14.33
N VAL A 275 -0.35 -11.46 -13.32
CA VAL A 275 -1.19 -12.66 -13.32
C VAL A 275 -2.65 -12.32 -13.12
N ASN A 276 -3.51 -12.83 -14.00
CA ASN A 276 -4.95 -12.64 -13.91
C ASN A 276 -5.36 -11.15 -13.73
N ASN A 277 -4.72 -10.22 -14.43
CA ASN A 277 -5.14 -8.82 -14.43
C ASN A 277 -6.06 -8.54 -15.64
N THR A 278 -6.89 -7.52 -15.53
CA THR A 278 -7.58 -6.92 -16.67
C THR A 278 -6.96 -5.56 -16.93
N LEU A 279 -6.30 -5.42 -18.07
CA LEU A 279 -5.57 -4.21 -18.48
C LEU A 279 -6.38 -3.49 -19.56
N VAL A 280 -6.69 -2.21 -19.35
CA VAL A 280 -7.52 -1.42 -20.26
C VAL A 280 -6.72 -0.23 -20.79
N ASP A 281 -6.44 -0.23 -22.06
CA ASP A 281 -5.84 0.90 -22.76
C ASP A 281 -6.93 1.83 -23.29
N GLY A 282 -7.10 3.00 -22.66
CA GLY A 282 -8.05 4.02 -23.07
C GLY A 282 -7.55 4.95 -24.18
N LYS A 283 -6.26 4.87 -24.56
CA LYS A 283 -5.70 5.74 -25.60
C LYS A 283 -6.21 5.37 -26.98
N LEU A 284 -6.50 6.37 -27.79
CA LEU A 284 -6.94 6.15 -29.17
C LEU A 284 -5.84 5.67 -30.08
N VAL A 285 -4.59 6.08 -29.81
CA VAL A 285 -3.40 5.74 -30.60
C VAL A 285 -2.19 5.59 -29.68
N GLY A 286 -1.35 4.57 -29.92
CA GLY A 286 -0.03 4.43 -29.32
C GLY A 286 0.00 3.95 -27.88
N GLY A 287 -1.11 3.44 -27.34
CA GLY A 287 -1.14 2.85 -26.02
C GLY A 287 -0.39 1.52 -25.94
N GLN A 288 0.15 1.21 -24.78
CA GLN A 288 0.89 -0.02 -24.47
C GLN A 288 0.48 -0.53 -23.08
N PHE A 289 0.39 -1.85 -22.90
CA PHE A 289 0.10 -2.40 -21.57
C PHE A 289 1.31 -2.42 -20.66
N LEU A 290 2.49 -2.64 -21.23
CA LEU A 290 3.73 -2.85 -20.48
C LEU A 290 4.91 -2.20 -21.19
N ARG A 291 5.84 -1.64 -20.40
CA ARG A 291 7.17 -1.21 -20.83
C ARG A 291 8.21 -1.75 -19.86
N VAL A 292 9.11 -2.58 -20.34
CA VAL A 292 10.21 -3.18 -19.55
C VAL A 292 11.55 -2.68 -20.08
N ARG A 293 12.39 -2.14 -19.20
CA ARG A 293 13.79 -1.86 -19.53
C ARG A 293 14.55 -3.18 -19.67
N PRO A 294 15.44 -3.34 -20.67
CA PRO A 294 16.31 -4.52 -20.78
C PRO A 294 17.13 -4.76 -19.50
N GLY A 295 17.31 -6.03 -19.11
CA GLY A 295 18.09 -6.45 -17.94
C GLY A 295 17.25 -6.87 -16.72
N ALA A 296 15.94 -7.03 -16.86
CA ALA A 296 15.13 -7.73 -15.86
C ALA A 296 15.50 -9.22 -15.80
N ASP A 297 15.47 -9.81 -14.60
CA ASP A 297 15.78 -11.24 -14.41
C ASP A 297 14.63 -12.12 -14.90
N VAL A 298 13.39 -11.74 -14.57
CA VAL A 298 12.17 -12.48 -14.94
C VAL A 298 11.06 -11.50 -15.28
N ILE A 299 10.41 -11.74 -16.42
CA ILE A 299 9.13 -11.10 -16.77
C ILE A 299 8.15 -12.21 -17.16
N LYS A 300 7.02 -12.30 -16.44
CA LYS A 300 5.94 -13.26 -16.74
C LYS A 300 4.58 -12.58 -16.79
N GLY A 301 3.83 -12.87 -17.86
CA GLY A 301 2.43 -12.46 -18.00
C GLY A 301 1.55 -13.68 -18.22
N ILE A 302 0.62 -13.97 -17.29
CA ILE A 302 -0.18 -15.18 -17.34
C ILE A 302 -1.66 -14.86 -17.09
N ASN A 303 -2.55 -15.38 -17.94
CA ASN A 303 -4.01 -15.25 -17.79
C ASN A 303 -4.52 -13.80 -17.75
N ASN A 304 -3.86 -12.83 -18.37
CA ASN A 304 -4.36 -11.46 -18.39
C ASN A 304 -5.37 -11.25 -19.53
N LEU A 305 -6.35 -10.38 -19.29
CA LEU A 305 -7.22 -9.82 -20.32
C LEU A 305 -6.73 -8.43 -20.72
N LEU A 306 -6.64 -8.19 -22.01
CA LEU A 306 -6.04 -6.99 -22.61
C LEU A 306 -7.09 -6.29 -23.48
N VAL A 307 -7.60 -5.16 -23.01
CA VAL A 307 -8.54 -4.32 -23.77
C VAL A 307 -7.75 -3.22 -24.45
N GLY A 308 -7.43 -3.41 -25.72
CA GLY A 308 -6.59 -2.50 -26.50
C GLY A 308 -6.03 -3.16 -27.74
N SER A 309 -5.15 -2.44 -28.44
CA SER A 309 -4.64 -2.85 -29.76
C SER A 309 -3.26 -3.51 -29.74
N THR A 310 -2.56 -3.50 -28.59
CA THR A 310 -1.20 -4.04 -28.44
C THR A 310 -1.20 -5.36 -27.66
N SER A 311 -0.03 -5.92 -27.42
CA SER A 311 0.15 -7.11 -26.59
C SER A 311 1.18 -6.86 -25.48
N LEU A 312 1.30 -7.77 -24.51
CA LEU A 312 2.32 -7.68 -23.48
C LEU A 312 3.73 -7.85 -24.04
N GLU A 313 3.89 -8.69 -25.06
CA GLU A 313 5.16 -8.98 -25.74
C GLU A 313 5.75 -7.72 -26.38
N ALA A 314 4.91 -6.79 -26.82
CA ALA A 314 5.36 -5.50 -27.34
C ALA A 314 6.11 -4.64 -26.31
N GLY A 315 5.92 -4.90 -25.01
CA GLY A 315 6.51 -4.16 -23.90
C GLY A 315 7.92 -4.59 -23.52
N GLY A 316 8.39 -5.77 -23.97
CA GLY A 316 9.69 -6.31 -23.62
C GLY A 316 9.78 -7.82 -23.71
N LEU A 317 10.98 -8.34 -23.50
CA LEU A 317 11.22 -9.79 -23.47
C LEU A 317 10.63 -10.40 -22.21
N GLY A 318 9.99 -11.56 -22.35
CA GLY A 318 9.38 -12.27 -21.20
C GLY A 318 8.71 -13.56 -21.62
N GLU A 319 8.12 -14.24 -20.65
CA GLU A 319 7.29 -15.41 -20.84
C GLU A 319 5.82 -14.99 -20.71
N PHE A 320 5.07 -15.04 -21.81
CA PHE A 320 3.68 -14.60 -21.88
C PHE A 320 2.78 -15.76 -22.27
N ILE A 321 1.94 -16.21 -21.33
CA ILE A 321 1.14 -17.42 -21.49
C ILE A 321 -0.33 -17.10 -21.27
N ASN A 322 -1.18 -17.52 -22.20
CA ASN A 322 -2.63 -17.47 -22.01
C ASN A 322 -3.18 -16.07 -21.73
N ASN A 323 -2.60 -15.04 -22.37
CA ASN A 323 -3.10 -13.67 -22.35
C ASN A 323 -3.99 -13.43 -23.57
N PHE A 324 -5.08 -12.71 -23.43
CA PHE A 324 -6.07 -12.55 -24.48
C PHE A 324 -6.39 -11.08 -24.73
N ASN A 325 -6.21 -10.62 -25.97
CA ASN A 325 -6.77 -9.37 -26.42
C ASN A 325 -8.29 -9.55 -26.57
N VAL A 326 -9.05 -8.66 -25.94
CA VAL A 326 -10.50 -8.67 -25.92
C VAL A 326 -11.07 -7.28 -26.21
N HIS A 327 -12.29 -7.24 -26.71
CA HIS A 327 -13.04 -5.99 -26.87
C HIS A 327 -13.91 -5.72 -25.63
N MET A 328 -14.22 -4.45 -25.34
CA MET A 328 -15.11 -4.10 -24.20
C MET A 328 -16.46 -4.81 -24.25
N THR A 329 -16.92 -5.20 -25.43
CA THR A 329 -18.16 -5.98 -25.61
C THR A 329 -18.10 -7.40 -25.04
N GLU A 330 -16.93 -7.90 -24.67
CA GLU A 330 -16.76 -9.21 -24.03
C GLU A 330 -17.23 -9.21 -22.56
N PHE A 331 -17.34 -8.02 -21.96
CA PHE A 331 -17.74 -7.87 -20.57
C PHE A 331 -19.24 -7.58 -20.41
N GLU A 332 -19.79 -7.93 -19.24
CA GLU A 332 -21.17 -7.60 -18.90
C GLU A 332 -21.38 -6.07 -18.91
N PRO A 333 -22.51 -5.59 -19.46
CA PRO A 333 -22.77 -4.17 -19.60
C PRO A 333 -23.12 -3.46 -18.30
N ALA A 334 -23.31 -4.23 -17.22
CA ALA A 334 -23.71 -3.73 -15.93
C ALA A 334 -22.58 -3.00 -15.26
N ALA A 335 -22.34 -1.98 -14.92
CA ALA A 335 -21.24 -1.29 -14.24
C ALA A 335 -19.90 -1.42 -14.97
N VAL A 336 -19.55 -0.40 -15.71
CA VAL A 336 -18.25 -0.20 -16.39
C VAL A 336 -17.05 -0.53 -15.49
N GLN A 337 -17.27 -0.60 -14.18
CA GLN A 337 -16.27 -0.81 -13.17
C GLN A 337 -15.97 -2.27 -12.82
N GLU A 338 -16.85 -3.21 -13.17
CA GLU A 338 -16.65 -4.61 -12.76
C GLU A 338 -15.89 -5.46 -13.77
N LEU A 339 -15.91 -5.13 -15.07
CA LEU A 339 -15.20 -5.87 -16.13
C LEU A 339 -15.27 -7.40 -15.97
N ARG A 340 -16.47 -7.90 -15.66
CA ARG A 340 -16.78 -9.32 -15.59
C ARG A 340 -17.06 -9.85 -16.98
N LEU A 341 -16.46 -11.00 -17.36
CA LEU A 341 -16.77 -11.66 -18.62
C LEU A 341 -18.26 -12.03 -18.70
N LYS A 342 -18.84 -11.87 -19.89
CA LYS A 342 -20.20 -12.36 -20.18
C LYS A 342 -20.29 -13.86 -19.98
N THR A 343 -21.46 -14.34 -19.58
CA THR A 343 -21.75 -15.78 -19.46
C THR A 343 -21.63 -16.52 -20.80
N SER A 344 -21.73 -15.80 -21.92
CA SER A 344 -21.53 -16.33 -23.27
C SER A 344 -20.08 -16.31 -23.74
N SER A 345 -19.15 -15.82 -22.95
CA SER A 345 -17.74 -15.68 -23.34
C SER A 345 -17.08 -17.07 -23.52
N LYS A 346 -16.35 -17.22 -24.62
CA LYS A 346 -15.52 -18.41 -24.89
C LYS A 346 -14.26 -18.48 -24.00
N LEU A 347 -13.98 -17.43 -23.22
CA LEU A 347 -12.85 -17.35 -22.31
C LEU A 347 -13.17 -17.91 -20.92
N LEU A 348 -14.43 -18.22 -20.65
CA LEU A 348 -14.81 -18.89 -19.40
C LEU A 348 -14.08 -20.23 -19.27
N SER A 349 -13.55 -20.51 -18.09
CA SER A 349 -12.77 -21.71 -17.76
C SER A 349 -11.48 -21.91 -18.58
N ARG A 350 -10.91 -20.81 -19.11
CA ARG A 350 -9.70 -20.88 -19.95
C ARG A 350 -8.42 -20.49 -19.20
N ALA A 351 -8.47 -20.15 -17.92
CA ALA A 351 -7.25 -19.90 -17.17
C ALA A 351 -6.41 -21.19 -17.03
N VAL A 352 -5.10 -21.02 -17.14
CA VAL A 352 -4.12 -22.07 -16.84
C VAL A 352 -3.58 -21.86 -15.42
N ASP A 353 -3.02 -22.92 -14.83
CA ASP A 353 -2.37 -22.80 -13.53
C ASP A 353 -1.11 -21.91 -13.65
N PRO A 354 -1.04 -20.74 -12.97
CA PRO A 354 0.14 -19.89 -13.04
C PRO A 354 1.31 -20.37 -12.18
N GLY A 355 1.11 -21.40 -11.34
CA GLY A 355 2.13 -21.96 -10.47
C GLY A 355 2.57 -21.04 -9.33
N GLN A 356 3.84 -21.12 -8.97
CA GLN A 356 4.47 -20.36 -7.89
C GLN A 356 5.76 -19.68 -8.36
N ALA A 357 6.10 -18.57 -7.70
CA ALA A 357 7.39 -17.88 -7.86
C ALA A 357 7.91 -17.44 -6.48
N ASN A 358 9.17 -17.78 -6.16
CA ASN A 358 9.79 -17.43 -4.88
C ASN A 358 8.94 -17.81 -3.64
N ARG A 359 8.26 -18.95 -3.65
CA ARG A 359 7.29 -19.43 -2.65
C ARG A 359 5.99 -18.59 -2.57
N GLN A 360 5.79 -17.61 -3.43
CA GLN A 360 4.52 -16.91 -3.60
C GLN A 360 3.65 -17.73 -4.56
N ASP A 361 2.45 -18.13 -4.11
CA ASP A 361 1.43 -18.66 -5.00
C ASP A 361 0.94 -17.54 -5.92
N LEU A 362 0.96 -17.79 -7.22
CA LEU A 362 0.54 -16.81 -8.23
C LEU A 362 -0.95 -16.88 -8.53
N LYS A 363 -1.66 -17.89 -8.01
CA LYS A 363 -3.07 -18.11 -8.26
C LYS A 363 -3.93 -17.15 -7.45
N PRO A 364 -4.84 -16.38 -8.06
CA PRO A 364 -5.76 -15.54 -7.33
C PRO A 364 -6.68 -16.36 -6.42
N THR A 365 -6.86 -15.91 -5.19
CA THR A 365 -7.80 -16.47 -4.20
C THR A 365 -8.93 -15.51 -3.85
N ARG A 366 -8.82 -14.29 -4.31
CA ARG A 366 -9.79 -13.21 -4.10
C ARG A 366 -9.98 -12.43 -5.40
N GLN A 367 -10.96 -11.54 -5.40
CA GLN A 367 -11.16 -10.54 -6.46
C GLN A 367 -11.48 -9.19 -5.85
N TYR A 368 -11.21 -8.13 -6.60
CA TYR A 368 -11.61 -6.78 -6.24
C TYR A 368 -13.14 -6.64 -6.33
N VAL A 369 -13.73 -5.95 -5.37
CA VAL A 369 -15.13 -5.55 -5.38
C VAL A 369 -15.20 -4.04 -5.18
N HIS A 370 -15.76 -3.34 -6.16
CA HIS A 370 -15.92 -1.89 -6.08
C HIS A 370 -16.97 -1.52 -5.00
N LYS A 371 -16.71 -0.62 -4.10
CA LYS A 371 -15.54 0.18 -3.87
C LYS A 371 -14.84 -0.29 -2.58
N LEU A 372 -13.49 -0.37 -2.63
CA LEU A 372 -12.63 -0.54 -1.45
C LEU A 372 -12.80 -1.85 -0.68
N ARG A 373 -12.97 -2.97 -1.36
CA ARG A 373 -12.99 -4.29 -0.70
C ARG A 373 -12.58 -5.41 -1.64
N THR A 374 -12.39 -6.56 -1.08
CA THR A 374 -12.22 -7.81 -1.83
C THR A 374 -13.21 -8.85 -1.36
N SER A 375 -13.60 -9.77 -2.24
CA SER A 375 -14.30 -11.02 -1.86
C SER A 375 -13.39 -12.22 -2.08
N ALA A 376 -13.54 -13.25 -1.27
CA ALA A 376 -12.95 -14.56 -1.56
C ALA A 376 -13.58 -15.09 -2.86
N LEU A 377 -12.84 -15.92 -3.57
CA LEU A 377 -13.39 -16.69 -4.68
C LEU A 377 -14.00 -17.99 -4.11
N ASP A 378 -15.23 -18.32 -4.55
CA ASP A 378 -15.93 -19.54 -4.13
C ASP A 378 -15.26 -20.79 -4.71
N SER A 379 -14.51 -20.64 -5.79
CA SER A 379 -13.69 -21.64 -6.44
C SER A 379 -12.34 -21.05 -6.83
N LEU A 380 -11.41 -21.90 -7.26
CA LEU A 380 -10.15 -21.41 -7.82
C LEU A 380 -10.43 -20.54 -9.05
N ALA A 381 -9.60 -19.49 -9.25
CA ALA A 381 -9.69 -18.64 -10.44
C ALA A 381 -9.57 -19.50 -11.71
N ILE A 382 -10.63 -19.59 -12.47
CA ILE A 382 -10.75 -20.43 -13.66
C ILE A 382 -10.86 -19.62 -14.94
N HIS A 383 -11.08 -18.31 -14.84
CA HIS A 383 -11.14 -17.41 -15.98
C HIS A 383 -9.87 -16.55 -16.04
N PRO A 384 -9.38 -16.19 -17.23
CA PRO A 384 -8.40 -15.11 -17.34
C PRO A 384 -9.03 -13.78 -16.92
N GLY A 385 -8.18 -12.83 -16.48
CA GLY A 385 -8.62 -11.53 -16.01
C GLY A 385 -8.81 -11.43 -14.49
N ALA A 386 -9.13 -10.22 -14.04
CA ALA A 386 -9.17 -9.83 -12.62
C ALA A 386 -10.43 -10.29 -11.88
N ILE A 387 -11.54 -10.39 -12.59
CA ILE A 387 -12.87 -10.67 -12.01
C ILE A 387 -13.35 -12.04 -12.49
N GLN A 388 -13.74 -12.87 -11.52
CA GLN A 388 -14.18 -14.24 -11.74
C GLN A 388 -15.70 -14.37 -11.73
#